data_f748805daba2b845be4cdd1c0895300b
#
_entry.id   f748805daba2b845be4cdd1c0895300b
#
_cell.length_a   1.000
_cell.length_b   1.000
_cell.length_c   1.000
_cell.angle_alpha   90.00
_cell.angle_beta   90.00
_cell.angle_gamma   90.00
#
_symmetry.space_group_name_H-M   'P 1'
#
loop_
_entity.id
_entity.type
_entity.pdbx_description
1 polymer ?
#
loop_
_entity_poly.entity_id
_entity_poly.type
_entity_poly.pdbx_seq_one_letter_code
_entity_poly.pdbx_strand_id
1 'polypeptide(L)'
;MKNSSLGTKLLLAAVTLAVLVYFGVQGLRYLDDPLMTSLAYEDQVEESIDVSGYVVREESVLPDESSGSLRLQRSEGERVSAGGTVALVYADASSIQLQDQMDSLRDRIEQLEYAQAAALGTEVSLKLDSQILQGIMDLRTAIAENRLDRAEEHGKDLRSLVLKRDYTDADTEDLASQITSLQTELKTLQSQAAASIRRITAPRAGLYSAVVDGYETVLTPQNVSSLTPSQLKAVQPDESVQSQVGKLVLGDTWYYAVIMDTDQARELEEEGSVTLRFVKSADQDLSVTVDSVSAEENGQVVAVFRGTTYLSRLTLLRQQSAQIIRRIAEGIRIPKEAIRTEKVTVDEETGERTSTAMTGVYCMVGAEARFKPVEVVYSGDDFVLVTSTLAESAS
;
A
#
# COMPACT_ATOMS: atom_id res chain seq x y z
N MET A 1 -68.60 64.48 16.47
CA MET A 1 -67.29 63.77 16.73
C MET A 1 -67.17 63.63 18.25
N LYS A 2 -67.28 62.39 18.75
CA LYS A 2 -67.29 62.07 20.19
C LYS A 2 -65.88 62.27 20.78
N ASN A 3 -65.76 63.20 21.72
CA ASN A 3 -64.53 63.37 22.49
C ASN A 3 -64.26 62.10 23.30
N SER A 4 -63.28 61.38 22.89
CA SER A 4 -62.79 60.23 23.71
C SER A 4 -62.29 60.80 25.04
N SER A 5 -62.80 60.27 26.17
CA SER A 5 -62.42 60.68 27.52
C SER A 5 -60.89 60.51 27.73
N LEU A 6 -60.29 61.41 28.51
CA LEU A 6 -58.85 61.37 28.82
C LEU A 6 -58.42 59.97 29.29
N GLY A 7 -59.31 59.27 30.01
CA GLY A 7 -59.07 57.87 30.42
C GLY A 7 -58.94 56.86 29.29
N THR A 8 -59.69 56.99 28.17
CA THR A 8 -59.60 56.12 27.02
C THR A 8 -58.27 56.31 26.27
N LYS A 9 -57.78 57.55 26.22
CA LYS A 9 -56.44 57.84 25.60
C LYS A 9 -55.33 57.34 26.46
N LEU A 10 -55.43 57.41 27.78
CA LEU A 10 -54.43 56.83 28.69
C LEU A 10 -54.42 55.30 28.64
N LEU A 11 -55.58 54.68 28.57
CA LEU A 11 -55.70 53.25 28.45
C LEU A 11 -55.13 52.75 27.11
N LEU A 12 -55.39 53.46 26.01
CA LEU A 12 -54.81 53.10 24.69
C LEU A 12 -53.29 53.27 24.69
N ALA A 13 -52.75 54.31 25.29
CA ALA A 13 -51.33 54.57 25.44
C ALA A 13 -50.64 53.45 26.27
N ALA A 14 -51.27 53.03 27.37
CA ALA A 14 -50.73 51.91 28.19
C ALA A 14 -50.76 50.61 27.48
N VAL A 15 -51.78 50.26 26.69
CA VAL A 15 -51.85 49.05 25.88
C VAL A 15 -50.78 49.09 24.78
N THR A 16 -50.63 50.24 24.09
CA THR A 16 -49.60 50.39 23.05
C THR A 16 -48.19 50.22 23.62
N LEU A 17 -47.92 50.80 24.81
CA LEU A 17 -46.64 50.64 25.50
C LEU A 17 -46.40 49.17 25.89
N ALA A 18 -47.42 48.48 26.43
CA ALA A 18 -47.29 47.05 26.79
C ALA A 18 -47.00 46.18 25.57
N VAL A 19 -47.63 46.46 24.43
CA VAL A 19 -47.37 45.74 23.16
C VAL A 19 -45.95 46.02 22.65
N LEU A 20 -45.53 47.31 22.74
CA LEU A 20 -44.12 47.62 22.33
C LEU A 20 -43.09 46.97 23.24
N VAL A 21 -43.29 46.92 24.54
CA VAL A 21 -42.43 46.23 25.50
C VAL A 21 -42.44 44.72 25.22
N TYR A 22 -43.64 44.16 24.97
CA TYR A 22 -43.71 42.73 24.62
C TYR A 22 -42.93 42.38 23.35
N PHE A 23 -43.13 43.13 22.26
CA PHE A 23 -42.36 42.93 21.03
C PHE A 23 -40.88 43.24 21.20
N GLY A 24 -40.52 44.22 22.02
CA GLY A 24 -39.12 44.51 22.36
C GLY A 24 -38.44 43.35 23.09
N VAL A 25 -39.12 42.81 24.13
CA VAL A 25 -38.61 41.61 24.84
C VAL A 25 -38.57 40.38 23.96
N GLN A 26 -39.58 40.19 23.10
CA GLN A 26 -39.61 39.07 22.17
C GLN A 26 -38.54 39.20 21.08
N GLY A 27 -38.29 40.40 20.58
CA GLY A 27 -37.20 40.71 19.65
C GLY A 27 -35.82 40.49 20.27
N LEU A 28 -35.60 40.90 21.52
CA LEU A 28 -34.38 40.61 22.26
C LEU A 28 -34.17 39.10 22.46
N ARG A 29 -35.23 38.36 22.81
CA ARG A 29 -35.17 36.89 22.91
C ARG A 29 -34.90 36.18 21.56
N TYR A 30 -35.28 36.80 20.44
CA TYR A 30 -35.01 36.28 19.11
C TYR A 30 -33.59 36.61 18.64
N LEU A 31 -32.98 37.66 19.21
CA LEU A 31 -31.58 38.06 18.98
C LEU A 31 -30.61 37.39 19.96
N ASP A 32 -31.10 36.83 21.09
CA ASP A 32 -30.31 35.93 21.92
C ASP A 32 -30.04 34.66 21.08
N ASP A 33 -28.79 34.48 20.65
CA ASP A 33 -28.35 33.40 19.81
C ASP A 33 -28.86 32.05 20.34
N PRO A 34 -29.64 31.30 19.53
CA PRO A 34 -29.95 29.96 19.92
C PRO A 34 -28.64 29.19 20.05
N LEU A 35 -28.55 28.32 21.06
CA LEU A 35 -27.39 27.45 21.30
C LEU A 35 -26.83 26.98 19.97
N MET A 36 -25.64 27.45 19.58
CA MET A 36 -24.96 27.00 18.37
C MET A 36 -24.67 25.52 18.53
N THR A 37 -25.30 24.70 17.70
CA THR A 37 -25.07 23.24 17.67
C THR A 37 -24.18 22.91 16.51
N SER A 38 -23.20 22.04 16.71
CA SER A 38 -22.36 21.46 15.68
C SER A 38 -22.61 19.97 15.60
N LEU A 39 -22.51 19.41 14.40
CA LEU A 39 -22.58 17.98 14.22
C LEU A 39 -21.28 17.34 14.74
N ALA A 40 -21.44 16.31 15.57
CA ALA A 40 -20.36 15.43 15.98
C ALA A 40 -20.40 14.17 15.11
N TYR A 41 -19.27 13.75 14.59
CA TYR A 41 -19.16 12.56 13.74
C TYR A 41 -17.87 11.81 14.06
N GLU A 42 -17.87 10.52 13.78
CA GLU A 42 -16.66 9.70 13.90
C GLU A 42 -15.62 10.19 12.89
N ASP A 43 -14.40 10.39 13.34
CA ASP A 43 -13.27 10.84 12.54
C ASP A 43 -12.00 10.14 13.01
N GLN A 44 -11.03 10.08 12.12
CA GLN A 44 -9.73 9.46 12.36
C GLN A 44 -8.65 10.45 11.94
N VAL A 45 -7.70 10.70 12.83
CA VAL A 45 -6.55 11.56 12.55
C VAL A 45 -5.28 10.73 12.62
N GLU A 46 -4.54 10.75 11.52
CA GLU A 46 -3.22 10.13 11.44
C GLU A 46 -2.15 11.18 11.78
N GLU A 47 -1.35 10.90 12.80
CA GLU A 47 -0.15 11.66 13.08
C GLU A 47 1.00 11.02 12.31
N SER A 48 1.50 11.72 11.28
CA SER A 48 2.54 11.21 10.40
C SER A 48 3.69 12.19 10.25
N ILE A 49 4.87 11.64 9.99
CA ILE A 49 6.10 12.38 9.65
C ILE A 49 6.44 12.10 8.20
N ASP A 50 6.49 13.14 7.38
CA ASP A 50 6.94 13.03 5.99
C ASP A 50 8.48 12.93 5.95
N VAL A 51 8.96 11.88 5.31
CA VAL A 51 10.38 11.61 5.17
C VAL A 51 10.76 11.28 3.74
N SER A 52 12.02 11.53 3.38
CA SER A 52 12.59 11.08 2.10
C SER A 52 13.90 10.38 2.36
N GLY A 53 14.09 9.22 1.74
CA GLY A 53 15.25 8.39 2.00
C GLY A 53 15.49 7.34 0.93
N TYR A 54 16.35 6.40 1.25
CA TYR A 54 16.80 5.35 0.33
C TYR A 54 16.34 3.98 0.78
N VAL A 55 15.76 3.22 -0.16
CA VAL A 55 15.51 1.78 0.04
C VAL A 55 16.80 1.02 -0.25
N VAL A 56 17.26 0.24 0.72
CA VAL A 56 18.50 -0.51 0.70
C VAL A 56 18.20 -2.01 0.82
N ARG A 57 18.84 -2.81 -0.02
CA ARG A 57 18.63 -4.26 -0.12
C ARG A 57 19.96 -4.95 -0.38
N GLU A 58 20.06 -6.24 -0.11
CA GLU A 58 21.17 -7.04 -0.60
C GLU A 58 20.96 -7.31 -2.09
N GLU A 59 21.82 -6.75 -2.93
CA GLU A 59 21.70 -6.81 -4.38
C GLU A 59 22.94 -7.42 -5.01
N SER A 60 22.76 -8.18 -6.09
CA SER A 60 23.84 -8.77 -6.87
C SER A 60 23.61 -8.46 -8.34
N VAL A 61 24.47 -7.62 -8.91
CA VAL A 61 24.42 -7.26 -10.33
C VAL A 61 24.79 -8.48 -11.16
N LEU A 62 24.01 -8.77 -12.19
CA LEU A 62 24.26 -9.85 -13.10
C LEU A 62 25.31 -9.44 -14.14
N PRO A 63 26.20 -10.35 -14.55
CA PRO A 63 27.24 -10.02 -15.52
C PRO A 63 26.62 -9.61 -16.86
N ASP A 64 27.08 -8.50 -17.38
CA ASP A 64 26.78 -8.02 -18.72
C ASP A 64 27.84 -8.54 -19.68
N GLU A 65 27.49 -9.60 -20.41
CA GLU A 65 28.37 -10.16 -21.42
C GLU A 65 27.79 -9.84 -22.82
N SER A 66 27.78 -8.59 -23.16
CA SER A 66 27.04 -8.04 -24.30
C SER A 66 27.74 -8.18 -25.66
N SER A 67 27.99 -9.40 -26.10
CA SER A 67 28.20 -9.65 -27.54
C SER A 67 27.00 -10.37 -28.11
N GLY A 68 25.98 -9.64 -28.57
CA GLY A 68 24.79 -10.23 -29.16
C GLY A 68 23.49 -9.52 -28.80
N SER A 69 22.38 -10.06 -29.23
CA SER A 69 21.05 -9.54 -28.93
C SER A 69 20.54 -10.17 -27.62
N LEU A 70 20.23 -9.32 -26.64
CA LEU A 70 19.76 -9.74 -25.31
C LEU A 70 18.22 -9.83 -25.29
N ARG A 71 17.70 -10.94 -24.77
CA ARG A 71 16.27 -11.11 -24.46
C ARG A 71 16.10 -11.50 -23.01
N LEU A 72 15.51 -10.63 -22.22
CA LEU A 72 15.18 -10.92 -20.82
C LEU A 72 14.06 -11.96 -20.76
N GLN A 73 14.18 -12.89 -19.81
CA GLN A 73 13.24 -14.00 -19.61
C GLN A 73 12.45 -13.87 -18.30
N ARG A 74 12.69 -12.80 -17.54
CA ARG A 74 12.08 -12.57 -16.24
C ARG A 74 11.43 -11.21 -16.16
N SER A 75 10.30 -11.17 -15.47
CA SER A 75 9.59 -9.93 -15.16
C SER A 75 10.12 -9.29 -13.89
N GLU A 76 9.93 -7.99 -13.75
CA GLU A 76 10.32 -7.24 -12.55
C GLU A 76 9.66 -7.83 -11.28
N GLY A 77 10.45 -8.05 -10.23
CA GLY A 77 9.99 -8.64 -8.97
C GLY A 77 9.73 -10.15 -9.02
N GLU A 78 9.99 -10.82 -10.15
CA GLU A 78 9.82 -12.26 -10.29
C GLU A 78 10.87 -13.01 -9.47
N ARG A 79 10.45 -14.07 -8.78
CA ARG A 79 11.36 -14.94 -8.02
C ARG A 79 12.09 -15.91 -8.95
N VAL A 80 13.41 -15.91 -8.88
CA VAL A 80 14.29 -16.77 -9.66
C VAL A 80 15.06 -17.69 -8.73
N SER A 81 15.08 -18.99 -9.04
CA SER A 81 15.91 -19.96 -8.32
C SER A 81 17.37 -19.88 -8.77
N ALA A 82 18.29 -20.36 -7.93
CA ALA A 82 19.66 -20.53 -8.33
C ALA A 82 19.76 -21.46 -9.57
N GLY A 83 20.54 -21.07 -10.58
CA GLY A 83 20.62 -21.74 -11.88
C GLY A 83 19.45 -21.43 -12.84
N GLY A 84 18.42 -20.72 -12.40
CA GLY A 84 17.31 -20.29 -13.26
C GLY A 84 17.77 -19.33 -14.36
N THR A 85 17.24 -19.46 -15.57
CA THR A 85 17.59 -18.58 -16.70
C THR A 85 16.98 -17.21 -16.46
N VAL A 86 17.80 -16.16 -16.55
CA VAL A 86 17.38 -14.75 -16.44
C VAL A 86 17.28 -14.12 -17.83
N ALA A 87 18.25 -14.40 -18.69
CA ALA A 87 18.29 -13.84 -20.03
C ALA A 87 18.90 -14.81 -21.03
N LEU A 88 18.57 -14.61 -22.31
CA LEU A 88 19.18 -15.27 -23.44
C LEU A 88 19.95 -14.24 -24.27
N VAL A 89 21.15 -14.62 -24.69
CA VAL A 89 21.99 -13.83 -25.58
C VAL A 89 22.10 -14.57 -26.91
N TYR A 90 21.65 -13.92 -27.98
CA TYR A 90 21.65 -14.47 -29.33
C TYR A 90 22.84 -13.91 -30.10
N ALA A 91 23.59 -14.78 -30.73
CA ALA A 91 24.74 -14.38 -31.55
C ALA A 91 24.34 -13.57 -32.78
N ASP A 92 23.19 -13.87 -33.37
CA ASP A 92 22.68 -13.27 -34.61
C ASP A 92 21.14 -13.39 -34.72
N ALA A 93 20.58 -12.79 -35.77
CA ALA A 93 19.13 -12.82 -36.04
C ALA A 93 18.61 -14.26 -36.35
N SER A 94 19.45 -15.15 -36.91
CA SER A 94 19.06 -16.54 -37.17
C SER A 94 18.84 -17.30 -35.87
N SER A 95 19.62 -17.01 -34.86
CA SER A 95 19.49 -17.58 -33.51
C SER A 95 18.16 -17.19 -32.84
N ILE A 96 17.65 -15.97 -33.10
CA ILE A 96 16.33 -15.52 -32.61
C ILE A 96 15.23 -16.33 -33.27
N GLN A 97 15.30 -16.50 -34.61
CA GLN A 97 14.32 -17.31 -35.36
C GLN A 97 14.33 -18.79 -34.88
N LEU A 98 15.51 -19.31 -34.60
CA LEU A 98 15.67 -20.66 -34.06
C LEU A 98 15.01 -20.82 -32.69
N GLN A 99 15.15 -19.83 -31.83
CA GLN A 99 14.49 -19.83 -30.54
C GLN A 99 12.96 -19.76 -30.69
N ASP A 100 12.45 -18.88 -31.55
CA ASP A 100 11.01 -18.76 -31.80
C ASP A 100 10.42 -20.07 -32.37
N GLN A 101 11.17 -20.80 -33.20
CA GLN A 101 10.77 -22.12 -33.67
C GLN A 101 10.74 -23.14 -32.52
N MET A 102 11.75 -23.15 -31.65
CA MET A 102 11.77 -24.02 -30.48
C MET A 102 10.63 -23.75 -29.51
N ASP A 103 10.30 -22.47 -29.28
CA ASP A 103 9.21 -22.08 -28.42
C ASP A 103 7.86 -22.52 -29.01
N SER A 104 7.64 -22.31 -30.32
CA SER A 104 6.46 -22.79 -31.02
C SER A 104 6.29 -24.33 -30.97
N LEU A 105 7.41 -25.08 -31.08
CA LEU A 105 7.39 -26.54 -30.93
C LEU A 105 7.06 -26.96 -29.50
N ARG A 106 7.58 -26.29 -28.48
CA ARG A 106 7.27 -26.58 -27.09
C ARG A 106 5.77 -26.36 -26.80
N ASP A 107 5.24 -25.24 -27.24
CA ASP A 107 3.81 -24.94 -27.10
C ASP A 107 2.96 -26.03 -27.79
N ARG A 108 3.40 -26.49 -28.96
CA ARG A 108 2.70 -27.55 -29.70
C ARG A 108 2.79 -28.90 -29.00
N ILE A 109 3.93 -29.25 -28.46
CA ILE A 109 4.13 -30.50 -27.68
C ILE A 109 3.25 -30.45 -26.44
N GLU A 110 3.27 -29.35 -25.69
CA GLU A 110 2.46 -29.19 -24.49
C GLU A 110 0.95 -29.28 -24.78
N GLN A 111 0.48 -28.72 -25.91
CA GLN A 111 -0.90 -28.86 -26.35
C GLN A 111 -1.28 -30.31 -26.61
N LEU A 112 -0.40 -31.07 -27.31
CA LEU A 112 -0.63 -32.49 -27.65
C LEU A 112 -0.54 -33.39 -26.41
N GLU A 113 0.42 -33.17 -25.53
CA GLU A 113 0.55 -33.88 -24.23
C GLU A 113 -0.70 -33.69 -23.38
N TYR A 114 -1.22 -32.46 -23.37
CA TYR A 114 -2.46 -32.18 -22.68
C TYR A 114 -3.66 -32.87 -23.32
N ALA A 115 -3.76 -32.85 -24.65
CA ALA A 115 -4.81 -33.55 -25.39
C ALA A 115 -4.77 -35.07 -25.13
N GLN A 116 -3.57 -35.66 -25.09
CA GLN A 116 -3.38 -37.05 -24.74
C GLN A 116 -3.83 -37.35 -23.30
N ALA A 117 -3.48 -36.49 -22.33
CA ALA A 117 -3.91 -36.64 -20.95
C ALA A 117 -5.46 -36.46 -20.79
N ALA A 118 -6.07 -35.54 -21.54
CA ALA A 118 -7.52 -35.32 -21.54
C ALA A 118 -8.30 -36.48 -22.14
N ALA A 119 -7.77 -37.16 -23.17
CA ALA A 119 -8.40 -38.32 -23.76
C ALA A 119 -8.42 -39.55 -22.80
N LEU A 120 -7.59 -39.52 -21.73
CA LEU A 120 -7.52 -40.59 -20.74
C LEU A 120 -8.49 -40.45 -19.55
N GLY A 121 -9.26 -39.34 -19.43
CA GLY A 121 -10.23 -39.22 -18.33
C GLY A 121 -11.03 -37.92 -18.26
N THR A 122 -12.31 -38.04 -17.89
CA THR A 122 -13.27 -36.93 -17.73
C THR A 122 -12.92 -35.92 -16.61
N GLU A 123 -12.08 -36.30 -15.65
CA GLU A 123 -11.67 -35.43 -14.54
C GLU A 123 -10.76 -34.29 -15.01
N VAL A 124 -9.98 -34.52 -16.07
CA VAL A 124 -9.07 -33.53 -16.65
C VAL A 124 -9.86 -32.39 -17.34
N SER A 125 -11.00 -32.73 -17.99
CA SER A 125 -11.85 -31.74 -18.68
C SER A 125 -12.45 -30.70 -17.70
N LEU A 126 -12.92 -31.13 -16.53
CA LEU A 126 -13.47 -30.24 -15.51
C LEU A 126 -12.42 -29.29 -14.90
N LYS A 127 -11.19 -29.78 -14.73
CA LYS A 127 -10.07 -28.97 -14.24
C LYS A 127 -9.68 -27.91 -15.28
N LEU A 128 -9.73 -28.25 -16.56
CA LEU A 128 -9.45 -27.32 -17.65
C LEU A 128 -10.47 -26.18 -17.72
N ASP A 129 -11.75 -26.49 -17.62
CA ASP A 129 -12.81 -25.47 -17.63
C ASP A 129 -12.64 -24.47 -16.47
N SER A 130 -12.21 -24.94 -15.29
CA SER A 130 -11.89 -24.05 -14.18
C SER A 130 -10.65 -23.20 -14.41
N GLN A 131 -9.60 -23.73 -15.06
CA GLN A 131 -8.40 -22.98 -15.42
C GLN A 131 -8.67 -21.94 -16.50
N ILE A 132 -9.51 -22.25 -17.49
CA ILE A 132 -9.93 -21.28 -18.52
C ILE A 132 -10.70 -20.12 -17.86
N LEU A 133 -11.63 -20.41 -16.96
CA LEU A 133 -12.34 -19.36 -16.22
C LEU A 133 -11.40 -18.48 -15.40
N GLN A 134 -10.44 -19.08 -14.70
CA GLN A 134 -9.43 -18.35 -13.95
C GLN A 134 -8.57 -17.48 -14.88
N GLY A 135 -8.08 -18.02 -15.99
CA GLY A 135 -7.29 -17.26 -16.98
C GLY A 135 -8.04 -16.07 -17.58
N ILE A 136 -9.37 -16.21 -17.79
CA ILE A 136 -10.22 -15.07 -18.20
C ILE A 136 -10.26 -13.99 -17.12
N MET A 137 -10.36 -14.37 -15.86
CA MET A 137 -10.37 -13.42 -14.74
C MET A 137 -9.02 -12.71 -14.58
N ASP A 138 -7.91 -13.44 -14.70
CA ASP A 138 -6.55 -12.91 -14.60
C ASP A 138 -6.25 -11.93 -15.75
N LEU A 139 -6.62 -12.29 -16.99
CA LEU A 139 -6.52 -11.41 -18.15
C LEU A 139 -7.35 -10.13 -17.96
N ARG A 140 -8.58 -10.25 -17.49
CA ARG A 140 -9.46 -9.10 -17.21
C ARG A 140 -8.84 -8.19 -16.17
N THR A 141 -8.27 -8.75 -15.10
CA THR A 141 -7.62 -8.01 -14.03
C THR A 141 -6.39 -7.26 -14.56
N ALA A 142 -5.53 -7.93 -15.34
CA ALA A 142 -4.35 -7.31 -15.94
C ALA A 142 -4.71 -6.13 -16.88
N ILE A 143 -5.79 -6.27 -17.65
CA ILE A 143 -6.30 -5.19 -18.51
C ILE A 143 -6.86 -4.03 -17.66
N ALA A 144 -7.61 -4.32 -16.61
CA ALA A 144 -8.19 -3.30 -15.73
C ALA A 144 -7.10 -2.50 -14.98
N GLU A 145 -5.99 -3.17 -14.63
CA GLU A 145 -4.82 -2.57 -13.99
C GLU A 145 -3.87 -1.87 -15.00
N ASN A 146 -4.21 -1.84 -16.29
CA ASN A 146 -3.39 -1.30 -17.38
C ASN A 146 -1.97 -1.92 -17.48
N ARG A 147 -1.86 -3.21 -17.14
CA ARG A 147 -0.61 -3.99 -17.17
C ARG A 147 -0.55 -4.80 -18.45
N LEU A 148 -0.18 -4.11 -19.55
CA LEU A 148 -0.22 -4.66 -20.90
C LEU A 148 0.73 -5.85 -21.11
N ASP A 149 1.89 -5.87 -20.43
CA ASP A 149 2.84 -6.96 -20.39
C ASP A 149 2.22 -8.27 -19.87
N ARG A 150 1.54 -8.19 -18.73
CA ARG A 150 0.82 -9.32 -18.15
C ARG A 150 -0.43 -9.71 -18.93
N ALA A 151 -1.12 -8.73 -19.51
CA ALA A 151 -2.27 -9.02 -20.35
C ALA A 151 -1.88 -9.84 -21.60
N GLU A 152 -0.71 -9.58 -22.19
CA GLU A 152 -0.19 -10.39 -23.30
C GLU A 152 0.16 -11.82 -22.87
N GLU A 153 0.82 -11.98 -21.72
CA GLU A 153 1.15 -13.28 -21.13
C GLU A 153 -0.10 -14.11 -20.83
N HIS A 154 -1.04 -13.54 -20.04
CA HIS A 154 -2.32 -14.21 -19.74
C HIS A 154 -3.15 -14.51 -21.00
N GLY A 155 -3.06 -13.65 -22.02
CA GLY A 155 -3.70 -13.90 -23.32
C GLY A 155 -3.13 -15.10 -24.05
N LYS A 156 -1.81 -15.30 -24.02
CA LYS A 156 -1.13 -16.47 -24.59
C LYS A 156 -1.50 -17.75 -23.83
N ASP A 157 -1.48 -17.71 -22.50
CA ASP A 157 -1.84 -18.82 -21.63
C ASP A 157 -3.28 -19.25 -21.85
N LEU A 158 -4.21 -18.30 -21.87
CA LEU A 158 -5.64 -18.55 -22.13
C LEU A 158 -5.85 -19.17 -23.51
N ARG A 159 -5.16 -18.68 -24.54
CA ARG A 159 -5.22 -19.24 -25.89
C ARG A 159 -4.75 -20.70 -25.90
N SER A 160 -3.65 -21.00 -25.18
CA SER A 160 -3.14 -22.37 -25.04
C SER A 160 -4.18 -23.27 -24.35
N LEU A 161 -4.80 -22.82 -23.28
CA LEU A 161 -5.86 -23.55 -22.56
C LEU A 161 -7.08 -23.85 -23.43
N VAL A 162 -7.53 -22.87 -24.23
CA VAL A 162 -8.66 -23.03 -25.14
C VAL A 162 -8.34 -24.02 -26.27
N LEU A 163 -7.13 -23.93 -26.83
CA LEU A 163 -6.70 -24.88 -27.87
C LEU A 163 -6.57 -26.31 -27.32
N LYS A 164 -6.16 -26.47 -26.08
CA LYS A 164 -6.12 -27.79 -25.40
C LYS A 164 -7.50 -28.43 -25.32
N ARG A 165 -8.57 -27.65 -25.20
CA ARG A 165 -9.96 -28.15 -25.14
C ARG A 165 -10.43 -28.75 -26.47
N ASP A 166 -10.00 -28.21 -27.61
CA ASP A 166 -10.47 -28.63 -28.93
C ASP A 166 -9.89 -29.99 -29.38
N TYR A 167 -8.89 -30.51 -28.67
CA TYR A 167 -8.22 -31.80 -29.00
C TYR A 167 -8.80 -33.02 -28.26
N THR A 168 -9.95 -32.92 -27.61
CA THR A 168 -10.49 -33.97 -26.73
C THR A 168 -10.95 -35.24 -27.50
N ASP A 169 -11.07 -35.20 -28.82
CA ASP A 169 -11.58 -36.29 -29.66
C ASP A 169 -10.52 -37.01 -30.55
N ALA A 170 -9.21 -36.72 -30.32
CA ALA A 170 -8.15 -37.32 -31.15
C ALA A 170 -7.71 -38.71 -30.67
N ASP A 171 -7.30 -39.54 -31.61
CA ASP A 171 -6.79 -40.92 -31.34
C ASP A 171 -5.48 -40.83 -30.53
N THR A 172 -5.43 -41.47 -29.36
CA THR A 172 -4.33 -41.35 -28.40
C THR A 172 -3.00 -41.94 -28.91
N GLU A 173 -3.05 -42.93 -29.82
CA GLU A 173 -1.87 -43.58 -30.41
C GLU A 173 -1.19 -42.68 -31.45
N ASP A 174 -1.98 -41.93 -32.21
CA ASP A 174 -1.51 -40.94 -33.17
C ASP A 174 -0.92 -39.71 -32.46
N LEU A 175 -1.53 -39.24 -31.36
CA LEU A 175 -0.99 -38.16 -30.53
C LEU A 175 0.39 -38.52 -29.95
N ALA A 176 0.58 -39.72 -29.43
CA ALA A 176 1.87 -40.16 -28.88
C ALA A 176 3.00 -40.16 -29.95
N SER A 177 2.65 -40.57 -31.17
CA SER A 177 3.59 -40.58 -32.31
C SER A 177 3.97 -39.15 -32.72
N GLN A 178 3.00 -38.25 -32.79
CA GLN A 178 3.24 -36.83 -33.10
C GLN A 178 4.12 -36.15 -32.03
N ILE A 179 3.81 -36.37 -30.74
CA ILE A 179 4.62 -35.83 -29.62
C ILE A 179 6.07 -36.28 -29.75
N THR A 180 6.32 -37.59 -29.99
CA THR A 180 7.67 -38.16 -30.12
C THR A 180 8.43 -37.52 -31.31
N SER A 181 7.75 -37.30 -32.41
CA SER A 181 8.34 -36.65 -33.60
C SER A 181 8.75 -35.20 -33.30
N LEU A 182 7.84 -34.41 -32.69
CA LEU A 182 8.11 -33.02 -32.35
C LEU A 182 9.20 -32.88 -31.27
N GLN A 183 9.24 -33.77 -30.29
CA GLN A 183 10.32 -33.81 -29.30
C GLN A 183 11.68 -34.09 -29.93
N THR A 184 11.74 -34.97 -30.95
CA THR A 184 12.96 -35.23 -31.69
C THR A 184 13.42 -34.02 -32.50
N GLU A 185 12.50 -33.35 -33.17
CA GLU A 185 12.75 -32.11 -33.89
C GLU A 185 13.25 -31.01 -32.93
N LEU A 186 12.58 -30.81 -31.81
CA LEU A 186 12.99 -29.87 -30.77
C LEU A 186 14.41 -30.13 -30.27
N LYS A 187 14.77 -31.38 -30.02
CA LYS A 187 16.12 -31.79 -29.62
C LYS A 187 17.16 -31.46 -30.68
N THR A 188 16.82 -31.61 -31.96
CA THR A 188 17.71 -31.26 -33.07
C THR A 188 17.96 -29.76 -33.12
N LEU A 189 16.89 -28.94 -33.01
CA LEU A 189 17.00 -27.48 -32.97
C LEU A 189 17.77 -27.00 -31.72
N GLN A 190 17.55 -27.61 -30.56
CA GLN A 190 18.32 -27.32 -29.33
C GLN A 190 19.82 -27.57 -29.52
N SER A 191 20.17 -28.64 -30.22
CA SER A 191 21.58 -28.94 -30.52
C SER A 191 22.22 -27.91 -31.47
N GLN A 192 21.47 -27.43 -32.45
CA GLN A 192 21.89 -26.35 -33.35
C GLN A 192 22.00 -24.98 -32.59
N ALA A 193 21.06 -24.71 -31.68
CA ALA A 193 21.04 -23.52 -30.88
C ALA A 193 22.16 -23.42 -29.85
N ALA A 194 22.69 -24.56 -29.39
CA ALA A 194 23.65 -24.60 -28.29
C ALA A 194 24.93 -23.78 -28.53
N ALA A 195 25.32 -23.57 -29.78
CA ALA A 195 26.49 -22.79 -30.18
C ALA A 195 26.17 -21.28 -30.35
N SER A 196 24.92 -20.90 -30.58
CA SER A 196 24.52 -19.57 -30.98
C SER A 196 23.61 -18.86 -29.96
N ILE A 197 23.12 -19.60 -28.96
CA ILE A 197 22.28 -19.05 -27.88
C ILE A 197 22.95 -19.35 -26.54
N ARG A 198 23.36 -18.29 -25.86
CA ARG A 198 23.93 -18.39 -24.53
C ARG A 198 22.89 -18.01 -23.47
N ARG A 199 22.88 -18.76 -22.38
CA ARG A 199 21.97 -18.49 -21.24
C ARG A 199 22.74 -17.79 -20.12
N ILE A 200 22.18 -16.69 -19.64
CA ILE A 200 22.61 -16.04 -18.41
C ILE A 200 21.71 -16.57 -17.30
N THR A 201 22.31 -17.20 -16.30
CA THR A 201 21.59 -17.83 -15.19
C THR A 201 21.83 -17.08 -13.89
N ALA A 202 20.86 -17.16 -12.99
CA ALA A 202 20.96 -16.58 -11.65
C ALA A 202 21.99 -17.38 -10.82
N PRO A 203 23.06 -16.75 -10.28
CA PRO A 203 24.05 -17.45 -9.44
C PRO A 203 23.48 -17.84 -8.08
N ARG A 204 22.49 -17.10 -7.58
CA ARG A 204 21.77 -17.33 -6.31
C ARG A 204 20.28 -17.13 -6.53
N ALA A 205 19.46 -17.71 -5.65
CA ALA A 205 18.02 -17.43 -5.65
C ALA A 205 17.75 -16.01 -5.17
N GLY A 206 16.80 -15.33 -5.82
CA GLY A 206 16.43 -13.94 -5.48
C GLY A 206 15.25 -13.45 -6.27
N LEU A 207 14.92 -12.17 -6.11
CA LEU A 207 13.95 -11.46 -6.95
C LEU A 207 14.70 -10.75 -8.08
N TYR A 208 14.22 -10.89 -9.28
CA TYR A 208 14.82 -10.25 -10.44
C TYR A 208 14.41 -8.77 -10.53
N SER A 209 15.37 -7.91 -10.89
CA SER A 209 15.15 -6.52 -11.27
C SER A 209 15.93 -6.19 -12.54
N ALA A 210 15.24 -5.63 -13.53
CA ALA A 210 15.86 -5.26 -14.79
C ALA A 210 16.72 -3.98 -14.69
N VAL A 211 16.56 -3.19 -13.63
CA VAL A 211 17.20 -1.88 -13.48
C VAL A 211 18.37 -1.97 -12.51
N VAL A 212 19.55 -1.60 -13.01
CA VAL A 212 20.76 -1.34 -12.22
C VAL A 212 20.91 0.17 -12.13
N ASP A 213 20.97 0.70 -10.92
CA ASP A 213 20.93 2.14 -10.65
C ASP A 213 22.24 2.69 -10.05
N GLY A 214 23.27 1.83 -9.91
CA GLY A 214 24.60 2.20 -9.41
C GLY A 214 24.69 2.31 -7.87
N TYR A 215 23.61 2.07 -7.14
CA TYR A 215 23.63 2.08 -5.68
C TYR A 215 23.89 0.70 -5.07
N GLU A 216 23.96 -0.35 -5.86
CA GLU A 216 24.07 -1.74 -5.42
C GLU A 216 25.32 -2.01 -4.58
N THR A 217 26.41 -1.27 -4.87
CA THR A 217 27.68 -1.38 -4.14
C THR A 217 27.88 -0.26 -3.10
N VAL A 218 27.14 0.83 -3.23
CA VAL A 218 27.27 2.02 -2.40
C VAL A 218 26.37 1.97 -1.17
N LEU A 219 25.11 1.52 -1.36
CA LEU A 219 24.11 1.38 -0.30
C LEU A 219 23.81 -0.10 -0.08
N THR A 220 24.45 -0.68 0.92
CA THR A 220 24.32 -2.10 1.25
C THR A 220 23.78 -2.29 2.68
N PRO A 221 23.14 -3.43 2.99
CA PRO A 221 22.72 -3.74 4.36
C PRO A 221 23.85 -3.69 5.39
N GLN A 222 25.10 -3.90 4.95
CA GLN A 222 26.28 -3.93 5.82
C GLN A 222 26.75 -2.53 6.21
N ASN A 223 26.51 -1.51 5.37
CA ASN A 223 27.02 -0.15 5.62
C ASN A 223 25.93 0.84 6.01
N VAL A 224 24.67 0.57 5.72
CA VAL A 224 23.56 1.53 5.91
C VAL A 224 23.44 2.01 7.37
N SER A 225 23.64 1.12 8.34
CA SER A 225 23.54 1.44 9.77
C SER A 225 24.70 2.32 10.29
N SER A 226 25.80 2.43 9.52
CA SER A 226 26.97 3.24 9.89
C SER A 226 27.03 4.59 9.20
N LEU A 227 26.09 4.89 8.31
CA LEU A 227 26.07 6.15 7.56
C LEU A 227 25.67 7.31 8.48
N THR A 228 26.42 8.42 8.36
CA THR A 228 26.05 9.69 9.00
C THR A 228 25.12 10.52 8.09
N PRO A 229 24.40 11.54 8.63
CA PRO A 229 23.57 12.43 7.82
C PRO A 229 24.32 13.08 6.65
N SER A 230 25.55 13.53 6.88
CA SER A 230 26.40 14.13 5.84
C SER A 230 26.77 13.13 4.76
N GLN A 231 27.09 11.89 5.14
CA GLN A 231 27.42 10.82 4.21
C GLN A 231 26.20 10.43 3.37
N LEU A 232 25.02 10.26 3.99
CA LEU A 232 23.79 9.88 3.26
C LEU A 232 23.35 10.97 2.28
N LYS A 233 23.53 12.26 2.62
CA LYS A 233 23.29 13.39 1.71
C LYS A 233 24.25 13.42 0.52
N ALA A 234 25.49 12.97 0.72
CA ALA A 234 26.54 12.98 -0.29
C ALA A 234 26.58 11.71 -1.15
N VAL A 235 25.72 10.73 -0.87
CA VAL A 235 25.67 9.47 -1.61
C VAL A 235 25.37 9.73 -3.09
N GLN A 236 26.22 9.18 -3.95
CA GLN A 236 26.08 9.22 -5.40
C GLN A 236 26.12 7.79 -5.95
N PRO A 237 25.44 7.50 -7.06
CA PRO A 237 25.54 6.21 -7.71
C PRO A 237 26.95 5.99 -8.27
N ASP A 238 27.40 4.73 -8.25
CA ASP A 238 28.62 4.31 -8.93
C ASP A 238 28.30 4.04 -10.41
N GLU A 239 28.65 4.97 -11.28
CA GLU A 239 28.40 4.90 -12.73
C GLU A 239 29.14 3.73 -13.41
N SER A 240 30.13 3.14 -12.76
CA SER A 240 30.85 1.96 -13.27
C SER A 240 30.03 0.66 -13.14
N VAL A 241 29.01 0.66 -12.26
CA VAL A 241 28.14 -0.49 -12.02
C VAL A 241 26.97 -0.43 -12.99
N GLN A 242 27.07 -1.20 -14.08
CA GLN A 242 26.04 -1.26 -15.12
C GLN A 242 25.79 -2.71 -15.53
N SER A 243 24.56 -3.04 -15.91
CA SER A 243 24.23 -4.30 -16.55
C SER A 243 22.93 -4.14 -17.34
N GLN A 244 22.94 -4.58 -18.60
CA GLN A 244 21.74 -4.70 -19.43
C GLN A 244 20.88 -5.91 -19.03
N VAL A 245 21.46 -6.86 -18.32
CA VAL A 245 20.77 -8.06 -17.81
C VAL A 245 19.97 -7.74 -16.56
N GLY A 246 20.44 -6.78 -15.76
CA GLY A 246 19.81 -6.42 -14.49
C GLY A 246 20.54 -6.98 -13.27
N LYS A 247 19.79 -7.14 -12.19
CA LYS A 247 20.30 -7.58 -10.87
C LYS A 247 19.36 -8.56 -10.20
N LEU A 248 19.85 -9.22 -9.17
CA LEU A 248 19.07 -10.02 -8.22
C LEU A 248 19.01 -9.30 -6.88
N VAL A 249 17.82 -9.18 -6.33
CA VAL A 249 17.59 -8.77 -4.94
C VAL A 249 17.54 -10.04 -4.10
N LEU A 250 18.45 -10.15 -3.15
CA LEU A 250 18.68 -11.36 -2.37
C LEU A 250 18.00 -11.28 -1.00
N GLY A 251 17.60 -12.44 -0.47
CA GLY A 251 16.91 -12.51 0.82
C GLY A 251 15.46 -12.02 0.75
N ASP A 252 14.95 -11.62 1.90
CA ASP A 252 13.59 -11.11 2.11
C ASP A 252 13.57 -9.77 2.87
N THR A 253 14.74 -9.32 3.33
CA THR A 253 14.90 -8.14 4.17
C THR A 253 15.31 -6.93 3.33
N TRP A 254 14.70 -5.82 3.64
CA TRP A 254 15.04 -4.51 3.08
C TRP A 254 15.12 -3.46 4.19
N TYR A 255 15.82 -2.39 3.91
CA TYR A 255 15.98 -1.26 4.82
C TYR A 255 15.53 0.02 4.16
N TYR A 256 15.09 0.97 4.97
CA TYR A 256 14.78 2.32 4.53
C TYR A 256 15.55 3.30 5.40
N ALA A 257 16.52 3.97 4.82
CA ALA A 257 17.39 4.92 5.51
C ALA A 257 16.95 6.35 5.23
N VAL A 258 16.63 7.10 6.27
CA VAL A 258 16.14 8.47 6.18
C VAL A 258 16.93 9.39 7.10
N ILE A 259 17.04 10.66 6.71
CA ILE A 259 17.55 11.71 7.59
C ILE A 259 16.36 12.39 8.24
N MET A 260 16.39 12.46 9.55
CA MET A 260 15.34 13.08 10.33
C MET A 260 15.88 13.80 11.58
N ASP A 261 15.01 14.51 12.26
CA ASP A 261 15.32 15.18 13.51
C ASP A 261 15.66 14.17 14.62
N THR A 262 16.62 14.54 15.47
CA THR A 262 17.11 13.65 16.54
C THR A 262 16.02 13.29 17.55
N ASP A 263 15.18 14.24 17.93
CA ASP A 263 14.15 13.99 18.94
C ASP A 263 13.06 13.08 18.37
N GLN A 264 12.64 13.32 17.13
CA GLN A 264 11.70 12.42 16.43
C GLN A 264 12.24 10.99 16.30
N ALA A 265 13.52 10.85 15.94
CA ALA A 265 14.14 9.53 15.79
C ALA A 265 14.21 8.76 17.11
N ARG A 266 14.47 9.43 18.23
CA ARG A 266 14.45 8.80 19.57
C ARG A 266 13.08 8.31 19.97
N GLU A 267 12.04 9.11 19.71
CA GLU A 267 10.66 8.69 19.98
C GLU A 267 10.30 7.43 19.18
N LEU A 268 10.68 7.38 17.89
CA LEU A 268 10.44 6.19 17.05
C LEU A 268 11.27 4.97 17.51
N GLU A 269 12.49 5.19 18.00
CA GLU A 269 13.34 4.12 18.56
C GLU A 269 12.71 3.51 19.83
N GLU A 270 12.11 4.33 20.70
CA GLU A 270 11.39 3.88 21.87
C GLU A 270 10.13 3.10 21.51
N GLU A 271 9.42 3.47 20.45
CA GLU A 271 8.27 2.74 19.92
C GLU A 271 8.67 1.40 19.30
N GLY A 272 9.88 1.28 18.76
CA GLY A 272 10.49 0.08 18.21
C GLY A 272 9.92 -0.43 16.91
N SER A 273 8.63 -0.22 16.62
CA SER A 273 7.98 -0.56 15.36
C SER A 273 7.06 0.56 14.91
N VAL A 274 7.07 0.84 13.62
CA VAL A 274 6.29 1.91 13.01
C VAL A 274 5.65 1.44 11.71
N THR A 275 4.70 2.20 11.21
CA THR A 275 4.07 1.97 9.91
C THR A 275 4.63 2.95 8.88
N LEU A 276 5.16 2.40 7.77
CA LEU A 276 5.61 3.18 6.62
C LEU A 276 4.60 3.10 5.48
N ARG A 277 4.27 4.25 4.90
CA ARG A 277 3.45 4.37 3.70
C ARG A 277 4.27 5.09 2.62
N PHE A 278 4.70 4.36 1.57
CA PHE A 278 5.40 4.97 0.43
C PHE A 278 4.43 5.68 -0.50
N VAL A 279 4.78 6.90 -0.92
CA VAL A 279 3.92 7.74 -1.79
C VAL A 279 3.59 7.05 -3.14
N LYS A 280 4.54 6.31 -3.73
CA LYS A 280 4.33 5.59 -4.99
C LYS A 280 3.64 4.23 -4.83
N SER A 281 3.49 3.73 -3.61
CA SER A 281 2.87 2.46 -3.29
C SER A 281 1.79 2.66 -2.23
N ALA A 282 1.03 3.76 -2.33
CA ALA A 282 0.10 4.28 -1.32
C ALA A 282 -1.03 3.31 -0.92
N ASP A 283 -1.17 2.18 -1.60
CA ASP A 283 -2.26 1.23 -1.34
C ASP A 283 -2.00 0.32 -0.13
N GLN A 284 -0.81 0.39 0.50
CA GLN A 284 -0.48 -0.53 1.58
C GLN A 284 0.45 0.11 2.62
N ASP A 285 0.04 -0.05 3.86
CA ASP A 285 0.83 0.28 5.04
C ASP A 285 1.78 -0.87 5.37
N LEU A 286 3.07 -0.55 5.51
CA LEU A 286 4.13 -1.53 5.78
C LEU A 286 4.58 -1.41 7.23
N SER A 287 4.38 -2.47 8.02
CA SER A 287 4.96 -2.53 9.36
C SER A 287 6.47 -2.79 9.27
N VAL A 288 7.25 -1.92 9.88
CA VAL A 288 8.71 -1.99 9.93
C VAL A 288 9.21 -1.78 11.35
N THR A 289 10.42 -2.27 11.62
CA THR A 289 11.09 -2.05 12.92
C THR A 289 12.19 -1.01 12.77
N VAL A 290 12.42 -0.21 13.80
CA VAL A 290 13.61 0.65 13.86
C VAL A 290 14.82 -0.24 14.08
N ASP A 291 15.72 -0.28 13.10
CA ASP A 291 16.91 -1.14 13.14
C ASP A 291 18.09 -0.43 13.81
N SER A 292 18.32 0.83 13.47
CA SER A 292 19.37 1.64 14.05
C SER A 292 19.13 3.13 13.87
N VAL A 293 19.73 3.92 14.76
CA VAL A 293 19.81 5.39 14.68
C VAL A 293 21.30 5.76 14.75
N SER A 294 21.75 6.59 13.80
CA SER A 294 23.16 7.01 13.71
C SER A 294 23.56 8.01 14.80
N ALA A 295 24.86 8.32 14.87
CA ALA A 295 25.32 9.48 15.63
C ALA A 295 24.69 10.78 15.08
N GLU A 296 24.42 11.72 15.98
CA GLU A 296 23.86 13.04 15.66
C GLU A 296 24.88 13.93 14.94
N GLU A 297 24.41 14.58 13.88
CA GLU A 297 25.12 15.66 13.19
C GLU A 297 24.17 16.85 13.00
N ASN A 298 24.45 17.98 13.65
CA ASN A 298 23.67 19.22 13.52
C ASN A 298 22.16 19.06 13.82
N GLY A 299 21.80 18.30 14.85
CA GLY A 299 20.41 18.02 15.22
C GLY A 299 19.72 17.01 14.32
N GLN A 300 20.45 16.33 13.43
CA GLN A 300 19.92 15.31 12.53
C GLN A 300 20.62 13.97 12.73
N VAL A 301 19.90 12.90 12.49
CA VAL A 301 20.38 11.53 12.51
C VAL A 301 19.91 10.79 11.25
N VAL A 302 20.57 9.68 10.95
CA VAL A 302 20.05 8.69 10.01
C VAL A 302 19.29 7.64 10.81
N ALA A 303 17.99 7.55 10.60
CA ALA A 303 17.18 6.45 11.12
C ALA A 303 17.04 5.39 10.03
N VAL A 304 17.28 4.14 10.40
CA VAL A 304 17.20 2.98 9.51
C VAL A 304 16.05 2.10 9.97
N PHE A 305 15.09 1.89 9.09
CA PHE A 305 13.95 1.01 9.31
C PHE A 305 14.14 -0.30 8.56
N ARG A 306 13.76 -1.41 9.16
CA ARG A 306 13.87 -2.75 8.59
C ARG A 306 12.49 -3.35 8.32
N GLY A 307 12.27 -3.80 7.08
CA GLY A 307 11.08 -4.52 6.66
C GLY A 307 11.41 -5.89 6.08
N THR A 308 10.43 -6.81 6.10
CA THR A 308 10.55 -8.18 5.56
C THR A 308 9.42 -8.55 4.61
N THR A 309 8.50 -7.62 4.37
CA THR A 309 7.32 -7.83 3.52
C THR A 309 7.40 -6.99 2.26
N TYR A 310 6.66 -7.36 1.23
CA TYR A 310 6.51 -6.60 -0.03
C TYR A 310 7.79 -6.32 -0.83
N LEU A 311 8.88 -7.03 -0.59
CA LEU A 311 10.15 -6.81 -1.26
C LEU A 311 10.02 -6.84 -2.80
N SER A 312 9.18 -7.72 -3.36
CA SER A 312 8.96 -7.83 -4.80
C SER A 312 8.36 -6.57 -5.45
N ARG A 313 7.71 -5.72 -4.68
CA ARG A 313 7.16 -4.43 -5.15
C ARG A 313 8.12 -3.26 -4.93
N LEU A 314 9.16 -3.47 -4.13
CA LEU A 314 10.16 -2.46 -3.81
C LEU A 314 11.41 -2.56 -4.69
N THR A 315 11.48 -3.50 -5.62
CA THR A 315 12.70 -3.79 -6.43
C THR A 315 13.15 -2.60 -7.26
N LEU A 316 12.21 -1.80 -7.79
CA LEU A 316 12.51 -0.57 -8.56
C LEU A 316 12.66 0.69 -7.71
N LEU A 317 12.35 0.62 -6.41
CA LEU A 317 12.38 1.81 -5.56
C LEU A 317 13.78 2.01 -4.99
N ARG A 318 14.38 3.19 -5.18
CA ARG A 318 15.64 3.57 -4.56
C ARG A 318 15.43 4.77 -3.66
N GLN A 319 15.40 5.97 -4.20
CA GLN A 319 15.06 7.17 -3.45
C GLN A 319 13.54 7.37 -3.45
N GLN A 320 12.93 7.36 -2.28
CA GLN A 320 11.50 7.43 -2.12
C GLN A 320 11.12 8.37 -0.98
N SER A 321 9.97 9.03 -1.15
CA SER A 321 9.28 9.69 -0.05
C SER A 321 8.28 8.73 0.57
N ALA A 322 8.19 8.78 1.88
CA ALA A 322 7.26 7.97 2.66
C ALA A 322 6.70 8.79 3.83
N GLN A 323 5.59 8.36 4.35
CA GLN A 323 5.03 8.82 5.61
C GLN A 323 5.28 7.76 6.69
N ILE A 324 5.84 8.18 7.80
CA ILE A 324 5.93 7.37 9.01
C ILE A 324 4.69 7.68 9.82
N ILE A 325 3.78 6.71 9.92
CA ILE A 325 2.54 6.82 10.69
C ILE A 325 2.87 6.41 12.12
N ARG A 326 2.79 7.39 13.04
CA ARG A 326 3.10 7.18 14.45
C ARG A 326 1.88 6.72 15.23
N ARG A 327 0.80 7.45 15.08
CA ARG A 327 -0.41 7.25 15.85
C ARG A 327 -1.64 7.48 14.98
N ILE A 328 -2.59 6.60 15.15
CA ILE A 328 -3.93 6.77 14.60
C ILE A 328 -4.83 7.07 15.79
N ALA A 329 -5.34 8.30 15.86
CA ALA A 329 -6.32 8.69 16.86
C ALA A 329 -7.71 8.56 16.25
N GLU A 330 -8.53 7.68 16.80
CA GLU A 330 -9.94 7.51 16.41
C GLU A 330 -10.85 8.08 17.49
N GLY A 331 -11.91 8.75 17.08
CA GLY A 331 -12.86 9.31 18.04
C GLY A 331 -13.94 10.13 17.37
N ILE A 332 -14.77 10.76 18.21
CA ILE A 332 -15.81 11.68 17.76
C ILE A 332 -15.19 13.07 17.63
N ARG A 333 -15.23 13.62 16.42
CA ARG A 333 -14.76 14.97 16.13
C ARG A 333 -15.77 16.00 16.59
N ILE A 334 -15.30 16.94 17.41
CA ILE A 334 -16.07 18.06 17.93
C ILE A 334 -15.23 19.33 17.88
N PRO A 335 -15.87 20.54 17.77
CA PRO A 335 -15.15 21.79 17.90
C PRO A 335 -14.46 21.91 19.26
N LYS A 336 -13.24 22.42 19.28
CA LYS A 336 -12.48 22.64 20.52
C LYS A 336 -13.22 23.52 21.52
N GLU A 337 -13.99 24.48 21.01
CA GLU A 337 -14.82 25.41 21.80
C GLU A 337 -16.00 24.71 22.49
N ALA A 338 -16.37 23.49 22.08
CA ALA A 338 -17.47 22.74 22.71
C ALA A 338 -17.06 22.06 24.03
N ILE A 339 -15.76 21.92 24.29
CA ILE A 339 -15.26 21.32 25.53
C ILE A 339 -15.58 22.20 26.73
N ARG A 340 -16.14 21.59 27.77
CA ARG A 340 -16.45 22.20 29.06
C ARG A 340 -15.92 21.35 30.20
N THR A 341 -15.63 21.98 31.32
CA THR A 341 -15.29 21.29 32.55
C THR A 341 -16.38 21.55 33.57
N GLU A 342 -17.03 20.51 34.03
CA GLU A 342 -18.09 20.59 35.03
C GLU A 342 -17.78 19.76 36.27
N LYS A 343 -18.33 20.18 37.41
CA LYS A 343 -18.29 19.40 38.63
C LYS A 343 -19.45 18.42 38.64
N VAL A 344 -19.15 17.16 38.38
CA VAL A 344 -20.14 16.08 38.41
C VAL A 344 -20.09 15.43 39.79
N THR A 345 -21.24 15.31 40.42
CA THR A 345 -21.35 14.58 41.71
C THR A 345 -21.55 13.10 41.37
N VAL A 346 -20.58 12.27 41.71
CA VAL A 346 -20.65 10.84 41.55
C VAL A 346 -21.09 10.26 42.91
N ASP A 347 -22.18 9.50 42.94
CA ASP A 347 -22.55 8.72 44.11
C ASP A 347 -21.74 7.41 44.07
N GLU A 348 -20.75 7.29 44.97
CA GLU A 348 -20.07 6.03 45.18
C GLU A 348 -21.01 5.04 45.91
N GLU A 349 -20.85 3.73 45.65
CA GLU A 349 -21.63 2.66 46.31
C GLU A 349 -21.60 2.73 47.87
N THR A 350 -20.71 3.53 48.43
CA THR A 350 -20.55 3.80 49.87
C THR A 350 -21.45 4.93 50.38
N GLY A 351 -22.20 5.61 49.55
CA GLY A 351 -23.07 6.73 49.92
C GLY A 351 -22.35 8.08 50.12
N GLU A 352 -21.04 8.14 49.82
CA GLU A 352 -20.28 9.39 49.84
C GLU A 352 -20.38 10.11 48.49
N ARG A 353 -20.80 11.38 48.54
CA ARG A 353 -20.90 12.20 47.30
C ARG A 353 -19.60 12.93 47.07
N THR A 354 -18.81 12.44 46.13
CA THR A 354 -17.58 13.11 45.71
C THR A 354 -17.84 13.97 44.47
N SER A 355 -17.52 15.27 44.57
CA SER A 355 -17.63 16.19 43.45
C SER A 355 -16.30 16.23 42.70
N THR A 356 -16.25 15.62 41.52
CA THR A 356 -15.06 15.59 40.66
C THR A 356 -15.24 16.48 39.45
N ALA A 357 -14.23 17.29 39.12
CA ALA A 357 -14.22 18.06 37.88
C ALA A 357 -14.00 17.13 36.69
N MET A 358 -14.98 17.05 35.79
CA MET A 358 -14.93 16.23 34.59
C MET A 358 -14.94 17.07 33.34
N THR A 359 -14.10 16.70 32.37
CA THR A 359 -14.14 17.27 31.03
C THR A 359 -15.24 16.59 30.23
N GLY A 360 -16.03 17.37 29.49
CA GLY A 360 -17.14 16.83 28.73
C GLY A 360 -17.71 17.82 27.73
N VAL A 361 -18.80 17.44 27.10
CA VAL A 361 -19.53 18.25 26.12
C VAL A 361 -21.03 18.20 26.40
N TYR A 362 -21.73 19.25 25.99
CA TYR A 362 -23.19 19.25 25.98
C TYR A 362 -23.70 18.66 24.67
N CYS A 363 -24.41 17.56 24.75
CA CYS A 363 -25.08 16.91 23.61
C CYS A 363 -26.58 17.20 23.66
N MET A 364 -27.16 17.55 22.51
CA MET A 364 -28.63 17.68 22.39
C MET A 364 -29.23 16.27 22.33
N VAL A 365 -30.05 15.93 23.32
CA VAL A 365 -30.84 14.71 23.38
C VAL A 365 -32.32 15.11 23.34
N GLY A 366 -32.93 15.03 22.16
CA GLY A 366 -34.23 15.62 21.93
C GLY A 366 -34.17 17.14 22.00
N ALA A 367 -34.90 17.73 22.95
CA ALA A 367 -34.92 19.19 23.17
C ALA A 367 -34.06 19.66 24.38
N GLU A 368 -33.31 18.74 24.99
CA GLU A 368 -32.52 19.03 26.19
C GLU A 368 -31.01 18.94 25.90
N ALA A 369 -30.23 19.86 26.42
CA ALA A 369 -28.77 19.76 26.41
C ALA A 369 -28.31 18.98 27.66
N ARG A 370 -27.66 17.83 27.43
CA ARG A 370 -27.13 16.97 28.50
C ARG A 370 -25.63 16.95 28.46
N PHE A 371 -25.00 17.12 29.63
CA PHE A 371 -23.55 16.98 29.76
C PHE A 371 -23.14 15.51 29.63
N LYS A 372 -22.16 15.25 28.76
CA LYS A 372 -21.55 13.95 28.54
C LYS A 372 -20.06 14.05 28.86
N PRO A 373 -19.57 13.31 29.86
CA PRO A 373 -18.13 13.22 30.11
C PRO A 373 -17.42 12.57 28.94
N VAL A 374 -16.29 13.12 28.54
CA VAL A 374 -15.47 12.60 27.44
C VAL A 374 -13.99 12.68 27.79
N GLU A 375 -13.21 11.79 27.20
CA GLU A 375 -11.76 11.83 27.21
C GLU A 375 -11.26 12.37 25.86
N VAL A 376 -10.33 13.33 25.90
CA VAL A 376 -9.72 13.88 24.70
C VAL A 376 -8.58 12.97 24.28
N VAL A 377 -8.71 12.33 23.11
CA VAL A 377 -7.69 11.42 22.54
C VAL A 377 -6.76 12.15 21.58
N TYR A 378 -7.23 13.25 20.97
CA TYR A 378 -6.43 14.09 20.08
C TYR A 378 -6.90 15.55 20.16
N SER A 379 -5.96 16.51 20.08
CA SER A 379 -6.24 17.94 20.07
C SER A 379 -5.57 18.61 18.87
N GLY A 380 -6.37 18.93 17.85
CA GLY A 380 -5.97 19.74 16.69
C GLY A 380 -6.09 21.24 16.96
N ASP A 381 -5.98 22.05 15.92
CA ASP A 381 -6.07 23.52 16.02
C ASP A 381 -7.49 23.97 16.36
N ASP A 382 -8.48 23.55 15.59
CA ASP A 382 -9.89 23.99 15.70
C ASP A 382 -10.82 22.90 16.27
N PHE A 383 -10.37 21.66 16.41
CA PHE A 383 -11.16 20.51 16.83
C PHE A 383 -10.41 19.61 17.81
N VAL A 384 -11.17 18.75 18.46
CA VAL A 384 -10.64 17.64 19.25
C VAL A 384 -11.34 16.34 18.85
N LEU A 385 -10.63 15.22 18.98
CA LEU A 385 -11.25 13.89 18.97
C LEU A 385 -11.44 13.45 20.41
N VAL A 386 -12.64 12.98 20.69
CA VAL A 386 -13.01 12.51 22.02
C VAL A 386 -13.60 11.13 21.99
N THR A 387 -13.42 10.39 23.08
CA THR A 387 -14.09 9.12 23.34
C THR A 387 -15.00 9.25 24.54
N SER A 388 -16.07 8.44 24.58
CA SER A 388 -16.96 8.42 25.74
C SER A 388 -16.27 7.72 26.91
N THR A 389 -16.28 8.35 28.09
CA THR A 389 -15.79 7.73 29.33
C THR A 389 -16.83 6.80 30.00
N LEU A 390 -18.07 6.79 29.47
CA LEU A 390 -19.10 5.87 29.94
C LEU A 390 -18.82 4.50 29.36
N ALA A 391 -18.44 3.54 30.21
CA ALA A 391 -18.34 2.14 29.83
C ALA A 391 -19.64 1.66 29.17
N GLU A 392 -19.55 0.70 28.25
CA GLU A 392 -20.63 0.03 27.50
C GLU A 392 -21.69 -0.69 28.40
N SER A 393 -21.98 -0.19 29.56
CA SER A 393 -22.88 -0.80 30.53
C SER A 393 -24.30 -0.22 30.47
N ALA A 394 -24.80 0.14 29.30
CA ALA A 394 -26.21 0.48 29.10
C ALA A 394 -26.62 0.20 27.64
N SER A 395 -26.76 -1.08 27.28
CA SER A 395 -27.58 -1.52 26.16
C SER A 395 -28.96 -1.85 26.66
#